data_f5e4d2bc2e5965f07b39f36ac34b7e13
#
_entry.id   f5e4d2bc2e5965f07b39f36ac34b7e13
#
_cell.length_a   1.000
_cell.length_b   1.000
_cell.length_c   1.000
_cell.angle_alpha   90.00
_cell.angle_beta   90.00
_cell.angle_gamma   90.00
#
_symmetry.space_group_name_H-M   'P 1'
#
loop_
_entity.id
_entity.type
_entity.pdbx_description
1 polymer ?
#
loop_
_entity_poly.entity_id
_entity_poly.type
_entity_poly.pdbx_seq_one_letter_code
_entity_poly.pdbx_strand_id
1 'polypeptide(L)'
;MGQLRPVRSDERAPTVIAMAEDAELPILDEAGVRDQLLEFARDLNRIYHKERARAEELEHTLHELEESYFATVKTLAFVVEARDAHTRSHLSRAHDYAVALAQRVHPELADDRVFRYGFLLHDIGKVGIPDHILRKPSPLTREEWEVMQTHPILGGQMLAPIRFLQRAIPIVECHHERWDGKGYPRGLKGDEIPLAARIFSVVDTFDAMTSDRPYRRALSVDEAVHEILAAGGSQLDPEIAEAFAALCAERSGAWPIAHGNTDVD
;
A
#
# COMPACT_ATOMS: atom_id res chain seq x y z
N MET A 1 3.57 37.05 10.43
CA MET A 1 3.38 37.04 11.88
C MET A 1 1.88 37.02 12.16
N GLY A 2 1.30 35.87 12.35
CA GLY A 2 -0.11 35.63 12.67
C GLY A 2 -0.14 34.73 13.90
N GLN A 3 -0.47 35.32 15.04
CA GLN A 3 -0.52 34.62 16.33
C GLN A 3 -1.72 33.67 16.33
N LEU A 4 -1.44 32.38 16.46
CA LEU A 4 -2.43 31.35 16.78
C LEU A 4 -2.88 31.56 18.23
N ARG A 5 -4.17 31.82 18.43
CA ARG A 5 -4.81 31.85 19.75
C ARG A 5 -4.83 30.42 20.32
N PRO A 6 -4.52 30.22 21.60
CA PRO A 6 -4.66 28.93 22.25
C PRO A 6 -6.15 28.56 22.36
N VAL A 7 -6.48 27.32 21.95
CA VAL A 7 -7.78 26.70 22.20
C VAL A 7 -7.91 26.51 23.71
N ARG A 8 -8.92 27.11 24.31
CA ARG A 8 -9.26 26.93 25.73
C ARG A 8 -9.74 25.49 25.93
N SER A 9 -8.96 24.73 26.67
CA SER A 9 -9.35 23.45 27.27
C SER A 9 -10.21 23.73 28.50
N ASP A 10 -11.50 23.96 28.32
CA ASP A 10 -12.44 24.07 29.43
C ASP A 10 -13.82 23.55 29.00
N GLU A 11 -13.87 22.29 28.62
CA GLU A 11 -15.09 21.48 28.71
C GLU A 11 -14.84 20.40 29.76
N ARG A 12 -15.14 20.81 31.00
CA ARG A 12 -15.24 19.86 32.12
C ARG A 12 -16.36 18.88 31.76
N ALA A 13 -16.00 17.60 31.69
CA ALA A 13 -16.97 16.54 31.74
C ALA A 13 -17.96 16.81 32.85
N PRO A 14 -19.27 16.70 32.65
CA PRO A 14 -20.23 16.93 33.71
C PRO A 14 -19.93 15.92 34.82
N THR A 15 -19.61 16.46 36.01
CA THR A 15 -19.38 15.69 37.21
C THR A 15 -20.74 15.10 37.62
N VAL A 16 -21.00 13.86 37.18
CA VAL A 16 -22.19 13.07 37.54
C VAL A 16 -22.21 12.68 39.01
N ILE A 17 -21.24 13.11 39.80
CA ILE A 17 -21.05 12.65 41.22
C ILE A 17 -21.57 13.68 42.24
N ALA A 18 -22.07 14.84 41.87
CA ALA A 18 -22.39 15.91 42.84
C ALA A 18 -23.88 16.11 43.13
N MET A 19 -24.76 15.16 42.84
CA MET A 19 -26.22 15.31 43.15
C MET A 19 -26.83 14.15 43.94
N ALA A 20 -26.08 13.43 44.74
CA ALA A 20 -26.58 12.26 45.48
C ALA A 20 -26.49 12.37 47.00
N GLU A 21 -26.28 13.57 47.60
CA GLU A 21 -26.07 13.66 49.07
C GLU A 21 -27.32 14.00 49.91
N ASP A 22 -28.48 14.38 49.30
CA ASP A 22 -29.68 14.71 50.14
C ASP A 22 -31.02 14.23 49.51
N ALA A 23 -31.05 13.24 48.64
CA ALA A 23 -32.30 12.62 48.26
C ALA A 23 -32.55 11.37 49.09
N GLU A 24 -33.44 11.45 50.09
CA GLU A 24 -34.06 10.25 50.68
C GLU A 24 -34.64 9.42 49.55
N LEU A 25 -33.91 8.35 49.15
CA LEU A 25 -34.41 7.38 48.17
C LEU A 25 -35.71 6.79 48.74
N PRO A 26 -36.83 6.87 48.01
CA PRO A 26 -38.08 6.26 48.48
C PRO A 26 -37.83 4.77 48.73
N ILE A 27 -38.23 4.25 49.91
CA ILE A 27 -38.20 2.84 50.24
C ILE A 27 -39.20 2.17 49.31
N LEU A 28 -38.67 1.62 48.19
CA LEU A 28 -39.49 0.88 47.21
C LEU A 28 -39.79 -0.51 47.81
N ASP A 29 -41.03 -0.95 47.69
CA ASP A 29 -41.38 -2.34 47.88
C ASP A 29 -40.76 -3.22 46.81
N GLU A 30 -40.81 -4.55 46.98
CA GLU A 30 -40.23 -5.51 46.02
C GLU A 30 -40.75 -5.32 44.58
N ALA A 31 -42.00 -4.89 44.42
CA ALA A 31 -42.61 -4.64 43.13
C ALA A 31 -42.00 -3.38 42.46
N GLY A 32 -41.80 -2.29 43.20
CA GLY A 32 -41.20 -1.09 42.74
C GLY A 32 -39.73 -1.26 42.33
N VAL A 33 -38.95 -2.04 43.11
CA VAL A 33 -37.56 -2.41 42.74
C VAL A 33 -37.52 -3.20 41.45
N ARG A 34 -38.43 -4.18 41.28
CA ARG A 34 -38.51 -5.00 40.07
C ARG A 34 -38.83 -4.14 38.84
N ASP A 35 -39.80 -3.22 38.97
CA ASP A 35 -40.22 -2.38 37.85
C ASP A 35 -39.09 -1.41 37.44
N GLN A 36 -38.34 -0.83 38.37
CA GLN A 36 -37.16 -0.04 38.08
C GLN A 36 -36.05 -0.86 37.39
N LEU A 37 -35.79 -2.09 37.84
CA LEU A 37 -34.84 -3.00 37.19
C LEU A 37 -35.25 -3.32 35.74
N LEU A 38 -36.53 -3.55 35.51
CA LEU A 38 -37.04 -3.80 34.15
C LEU A 38 -36.93 -2.59 33.26
N GLU A 39 -37.17 -1.37 33.76
CA GLU A 39 -37.00 -0.14 33.03
C GLU A 39 -35.53 0.07 32.70
N PHE A 40 -34.62 -0.07 33.69
CA PHE A 40 -33.17 0.00 33.49
C PHE A 40 -32.69 -1.01 32.44
N ALA A 41 -33.16 -2.25 32.51
CA ALA A 41 -32.79 -3.29 31.53
C ALA A 41 -33.26 -2.94 30.11
N ARG A 42 -34.45 -2.32 29.95
CA ARG A 42 -34.94 -1.82 28.65
C ARG A 42 -34.08 -0.68 28.13
N ASP A 43 -33.70 0.25 28.99
CA ASP A 43 -32.86 1.38 28.60
C ASP A 43 -31.44 0.91 28.22
N LEU A 44 -30.88 -0.02 28.99
CA LEU A 44 -29.60 -0.62 28.67
C LEU A 44 -29.63 -1.33 27.30
N ASN A 45 -30.69 -2.11 27.06
CA ASN A 45 -30.89 -2.80 25.78
C ASN A 45 -31.02 -1.81 24.61
N ARG A 46 -31.75 -0.70 24.82
CA ARG A 46 -31.88 0.36 23.81
C ARG A 46 -30.54 1.03 23.50
N ILE A 47 -29.77 1.36 24.55
CA ILE A 47 -28.42 1.94 24.40
C ILE A 47 -27.51 0.95 23.67
N TYR A 48 -27.50 -0.32 24.09
CA TYR A 48 -26.69 -1.36 23.43
C TYR A 48 -26.98 -1.47 21.93
N HIS A 49 -28.26 -1.55 21.55
CA HIS A 49 -28.63 -1.63 20.14
C HIS A 49 -28.26 -0.36 19.35
N LYS A 50 -28.37 0.82 19.98
CA LYS A 50 -27.98 2.08 19.36
C LYS A 50 -26.47 2.17 19.14
N GLU A 51 -25.68 1.79 20.15
CA GLU A 51 -24.22 1.82 20.02
C GLU A 51 -23.73 0.76 19.03
N ARG A 52 -24.35 -0.40 19.00
CA ARG A 52 -24.05 -1.44 18.01
C ARG A 52 -24.34 -0.95 16.58
N ALA A 53 -25.51 -0.34 16.34
CA ALA A 53 -25.84 0.20 15.02
C ALA A 53 -24.85 1.30 14.59
N ARG A 54 -24.44 2.16 15.54
CA ARG A 54 -23.39 3.18 15.25
C ARG A 54 -22.04 2.57 14.92
N ALA A 55 -21.65 1.51 15.62
CA ALA A 55 -20.41 0.81 15.33
C ALA A 55 -20.43 0.18 13.92
N GLU A 56 -21.53 -0.45 13.53
CA GLU A 56 -21.74 -1.03 12.21
C GLU A 56 -21.72 0.07 11.11
N GLU A 57 -22.38 1.21 11.35
CA GLU A 57 -22.36 2.36 10.44
C GLU A 57 -20.97 2.97 10.28
N LEU A 58 -20.23 3.11 11.39
CA LEU A 58 -18.87 3.62 11.38
C LEU A 58 -17.92 2.68 10.62
N GLU A 59 -18.03 1.39 10.84
CA GLU A 59 -17.23 0.37 10.13
C GLU A 59 -17.50 0.42 8.63
N HIS A 60 -18.77 0.53 8.23
CA HIS A 60 -19.14 0.68 6.82
C HIS A 60 -18.56 1.96 6.21
N THR A 61 -18.70 3.10 6.91
CA THR A 61 -18.19 4.40 6.43
C THR A 61 -16.66 4.39 6.31
N LEU A 62 -15.96 3.77 7.28
CA LEU A 62 -14.50 3.61 7.21
C LEU A 62 -14.10 2.76 6.02
N HIS A 63 -14.82 1.68 5.75
CA HIS A 63 -14.55 0.82 4.59
C HIS A 63 -14.75 1.58 3.26
N GLU A 64 -15.86 2.31 3.10
CA GLU A 64 -16.10 3.13 1.90
C GLU A 64 -15.02 4.21 1.70
N LEU A 65 -14.58 4.85 2.79
CA LEU A 65 -13.52 5.85 2.75
C LEU A 65 -12.20 5.24 2.30
N GLU A 66 -11.85 4.07 2.81
CA GLU A 66 -10.64 3.35 2.44
C GLU A 66 -10.64 2.92 0.98
N GLU A 67 -11.76 2.41 0.47
CA GLU A 67 -11.93 2.07 -0.94
C GLU A 67 -11.80 3.31 -1.84
N SER A 68 -12.35 4.44 -1.40
CA SER A 68 -12.23 5.72 -2.12
C SER A 68 -10.78 6.21 -2.17
N TYR A 69 -10.03 6.11 -1.06
CA TYR A 69 -8.61 6.43 -1.04
C TYR A 69 -7.82 5.52 -1.98
N PHE A 70 -8.07 4.22 -1.93
CA PHE A 70 -7.40 3.25 -2.80
C PHE A 70 -7.66 3.55 -4.28
N ALA A 71 -8.91 3.80 -4.65
CA ALA A 71 -9.28 4.16 -6.01
C ALA A 71 -8.61 5.46 -6.47
N THR A 72 -8.52 6.46 -5.59
CA THR A 72 -7.86 7.74 -5.88
C THR A 72 -6.36 7.53 -6.12
N VAL A 73 -5.68 6.78 -5.25
CA VAL A 73 -4.25 6.48 -5.40
C VAL A 73 -3.98 5.68 -6.67
N LYS A 74 -4.81 4.68 -6.97
CA LYS A 74 -4.73 3.90 -8.21
C LYS A 74 -4.89 4.79 -9.45
N THR A 75 -5.81 5.73 -9.41
CA THR A 75 -6.02 6.67 -10.52
C THR A 75 -4.81 7.59 -10.71
N LEU A 76 -4.22 8.10 -9.62
CA LEU A 76 -3.00 8.91 -9.69
C LEU A 76 -1.83 8.12 -10.27
N ALA A 77 -1.63 6.88 -9.83
CA ALA A 77 -0.61 5.99 -10.37
C ALA A 77 -0.82 5.76 -11.88
N PHE A 78 -2.05 5.49 -12.30
CA PHE A 78 -2.40 5.33 -13.71
C PHE A 78 -2.11 6.59 -14.55
N VAL A 79 -2.39 7.79 -14.03
CA VAL A 79 -2.08 9.06 -14.72
C VAL A 79 -0.56 9.22 -14.94
N VAL A 80 0.25 8.81 -13.97
CA VAL A 80 1.72 8.85 -14.10
C VAL A 80 2.20 7.84 -15.14
N GLU A 81 1.71 6.61 -15.07
CA GLU A 81 2.04 5.57 -16.06
C GLU A 81 1.59 5.92 -17.48
N ALA A 82 0.46 6.61 -17.65
CA ALA A 82 0.00 7.06 -18.96
C ALA A 82 0.98 8.04 -19.64
N ARG A 83 1.87 8.69 -18.87
CA ARG A 83 2.97 9.50 -19.42
C ARG A 83 4.16 8.66 -19.89
N ASP A 84 4.36 7.49 -19.27
CA ASP A 84 5.40 6.54 -19.63
C ASP A 84 4.82 5.53 -20.64
N ALA A 85 5.30 5.57 -21.87
CA ALA A 85 4.76 4.78 -22.97
C ALA A 85 4.90 3.25 -22.77
N HIS A 86 5.57 2.79 -21.71
CA HIS A 86 6.03 1.41 -21.54
C HIS A 86 5.21 0.58 -20.52
N THR A 87 4.20 1.16 -19.82
CA THR A 87 3.67 0.55 -18.58
C THR A 87 2.15 0.37 -18.46
N ARG A 88 1.38 0.33 -19.53
CA ARG A 88 -0.11 0.39 -19.49
C ARG A 88 -0.87 -0.75 -18.77
N SER A 89 -0.28 -1.88 -18.38
CA SER A 89 -1.01 -2.97 -17.70
C SER A 89 -0.29 -3.59 -16.51
N HIS A 90 0.76 -2.95 -16.07
CA HIS A 90 1.73 -3.44 -15.10
C HIS A 90 1.19 -3.48 -13.66
N LEU A 91 0.51 -2.42 -13.21
CA LEU A 91 0.18 -2.21 -11.79
C LEU A 91 -0.69 -3.31 -11.15
N SER A 92 -1.66 -3.85 -11.88
CA SER A 92 -2.60 -4.81 -11.28
C SER A 92 -1.97 -6.19 -11.06
N ARG A 93 -1.20 -6.67 -12.03
CA ARG A 93 -0.57 -7.99 -11.97
C ARG A 93 0.57 -8.05 -10.96
N ALA A 94 1.46 -7.05 -11.00
CA ALA A 94 2.56 -6.92 -10.07
C ALA A 94 2.07 -6.89 -8.61
N HIS A 95 0.94 -6.23 -8.36
CA HIS A 95 0.30 -6.22 -7.05
C HIS A 95 -0.05 -7.63 -6.54
N ASP A 96 -0.74 -8.44 -7.36
CA ASP A 96 -1.20 -9.78 -6.95
C ASP A 96 -0.02 -10.73 -6.67
N TYR A 97 1.04 -10.64 -7.49
CA TYR A 97 2.29 -11.37 -7.25
C TYR A 97 2.96 -10.94 -5.96
N ALA A 98 3.01 -9.65 -5.70
CA ALA A 98 3.67 -9.12 -4.54
C ALA A 98 2.96 -9.49 -3.23
N VAL A 99 1.63 -9.42 -3.20
CA VAL A 99 0.84 -9.86 -2.05
C VAL A 99 1.06 -11.36 -1.80
N ALA A 100 1.02 -12.19 -2.85
CA ALA A 100 1.24 -13.63 -2.72
C ALA A 100 2.67 -13.97 -2.24
N LEU A 101 3.68 -13.26 -2.72
CA LEU A 101 5.06 -13.43 -2.29
C LEU A 101 5.26 -12.93 -0.85
N ALA A 102 4.69 -11.77 -0.52
CA ALA A 102 4.72 -11.24 0.84
C ALA A 102 4.05 -12.19 1.83
N GLN A 103 2.90 -12.78 1.48
CA GLN A 103 2.21 -13.76 2.31
C GLN A 103 3.10 -14.97 2.64
N ARG A 104 4.00 -15.34 1.73
CA ARG A 104 4.94 -16.47 1.92
C ARG A 104 6.17 -16.07 2.73
N VAL A 105 6.74 -14.90 2.48
CA VAL A 105 7.99 -14.43 3.07
C VAL A 105 7.76 -13.77 4.43
N HIS A 106 6.72 -12.93 4.52
CA HIS A 106 6.39 -12.14 5.72
C HIS A 106 4.90 -11.78 5.72
N PRO A 107 4.03 -12.65 6.27
CA PRO A 107 2.56 -12.49 6.20
C PRO A 107 2.03 -11.13 6.67
N GLU A 108 2.65 -10.55 7.71
CA GLU A 108 2.24 -9.24 8.24
C GLU A 108 2.40 -8.10 7.23
N LEU A 109 3.32 -8.22 6.26
CA LEU A 109 3.45 -7.25 5.17
C LEU A 109 2.34 -7.41 4.13
N ALA A 110 1.87 -8.60 3.89
CA ALA A 110 0.81 -8.87 2.90
C ALA A 110 -0.53 -8.22 3.31
N ASP A 111 -0.80 -8.18 4.61
CA ASP A 111 -2.01 -7.58 5.18
C ASP A 111 -1.88 -6.05 5.34
N ASP A 112 -0.65 -5.51 5.22
CA ASP A 112 -0.43 -4.07 5.32
C ASP A 112 -0.87 -3.35 4.03
N ARG A 113 -1.97 -2.60 4.11
CA ARG A 113 -2.48 -1.79 3.00
C ARG A 113 -1.45 -0.80 2.46
N VAL A 114 -0.54 -0.36 3.31
CA VAL A 114 0.55 0.55 2.93
C VAL A 114 1.52 -0.10 1.94
N PHE A 115 1.74 -1.39 2.09
CA PHE A 115 2.49 -2.19 1.13
C PHE A 115 1.91 -2.05 -0.29
N ARG A 116 0.55 -2.15 -0.42
CA ARG A 116 -0.15 -1.96 -1.68
C ARG A 116 0.06 -0.57 -2.28
N TYR A 117 0.04 0.48 -1.45
CA TYR A 117 0.29 1.85 -1.93
C TYR A 117 1.71 2.03 -2.45
N GLY A 118 2.71 1.42 -1.78
CA GLY A 118 4.10 1.46 -2.24
C GLY A 118 4.26 0.90 -3.65
N PHE A 119 3.60 -0.21 -3.95
CA PHE A 119 3.61 -0.80 -5.29
C PHE A 119 2.96 0.09 -6.34
N LEU A 120 1.78 0.64 -6.02
CA LEU A 120 1.08 1.52 -6.96
C LEU A 120 1.86 2.79 -7.26
N LEU A 121 2.57 3.32 -6.27
CA LEU A 121 3.19 4.65 -6.32
C LEU A 121 4.72 4.61 -6.50
N HIS A 122 5.33 3.42 -6.72
CA HIS A 122 6.79 3.32 -6.83
C HIS A 122 7.39 4.32 -7.82
N ASP A 123 6.71 4.53 -8.93
CA ASP A 123 7.11 5.39 -10.04
C ASP A 123 6.50 6.81 -10.02
N ILE A 124 5.79 7.20 -8.96
CA ILE A 124 5.11 8.52 -8.88
C ILE A 124 6.07 9.69 -9.15
N GLY A 125 7.32 9.56 -8.77
CA GLY A 125 8.35 10.58 -8.98
C GLY A 125 8.72 10.85 -10.44
N LYS A 126 8.34 9.97 -11.37
CA LYS A 126 8.48 10.19 -12.82
C LYS A 126 7.68 11.42 -13.29
N VAL A 127 6.72 11.90 -12.52
CA VAL A 127 6.07 13.21 -12.77
C VAL A 127 7.07 14.35 -12.81
N GLY A 128 8.15 14.29 -12.03
CA GLY A 128 9.21 15.29 -11.99
C GLY A 128 10.25 15.13 -13.11
N ILE A 129 10.22 14.06 -13.89
CA ILE A 129 11.18 13.83 -14.97
C ILE A 129 10.71 14.54 -16.26
N PRO A 130 11.58 15.32 -16.93
CA PRO A 130 11.24 16.00 -18.17
C PRO A 130 10.84 15.04 -19.28
N ASP A 131 9.82 15.40 -20.08
CA ASP A 131 9.29 14.54 -21.15
C ASP A 131 10.32 14.12 -22.20
N HIS A 132 11.29 14.98 -22.52
CA HIS A 132 12.35 14.67 -23.49
C HIS A 132 13.30 13.57 -22.99
N ILE A 133 13.37 13.33 -21.67
CA ILE A 133 14.11 12.21 -21.06
C ILE A 133 13.19 11.00 -20.92
N LEU A 134 12.01 11.19 -20.31
CA LEU A 134 11.08 10.10 -20.02
C LEU A 134 10.60 9.36 -21.26
N ARG A 135 10.37 10.11 -22.36
CA ARG A 135 9.83 9.60 -23.63
C ARG A 135 10.88 9.51 -24.73
N LYS A 136 12.15 9.54 -24.39
CA LYS A 136 13.22 9.52 -25.39
C LYS A 136 13.20 8.19 -26.18
N PRO A 137 13.14 8.22 -27.52
CA PRO A 137 13.05 7.00 -28.34
C PRO A 137 14.39 6.27 -28.51
N SER A 138 15.47 6.78 -27.88
CA SER A 138 16.82 6.22 -27.93
C SER A 138 17.37 6.05 -26.52
N PRO A 139 18.45 5.28 -26.30
CA PRO A 139 19.09 5.18 -24.99
C PRO A 139 19.40 6.55 -24.39
N LEU A 140 19.23 6.66 -23.08
CA LEU A 140 19.56 7.87 -22.34
C LEU A 140 21.09 8.10 -22.33
N THR A 141 21.52 9.35 -22.41
CA THR A 141 22.91 9.70 -22.11
C THR A 141 23.19 9.51 -20.62
N ARG A 142 24.43 9.63 -20.22
CA ARG A 142 24.81 9.52 -18.81
C ARG A 142 24.12 10.60 -17.96
N GLU A 143 24.11 11.83 -18.44
CA GLU A 143 23.49 12.98 -17.77
C GLU A 143 21.96 12.81 -17.66
N GLU A 144 21.32 12.33 -18.73
CA GLU A 144 19.89 12.04 -18.72
C GLU A 144 19.55 10.86 -17.77
N TRP A 145 20.43 9.87 -17.70
CA TRP A 145 20.30 8.76 -16.77
C TRP A 145 20.42 9.22 -15.31
N GLU A 146 21.36 10.12 -15.01
CA GLU A 146 21.48 10.74 -13.68
C GLU A 146 20.18 11.47 -13.29
N VAL A 147 19.52 12.16 -14.23
CA VAL A 147 18.21 12.77 -13.99
C VAL A 147 17.13 11.70 -13.77
N MET A 148 17.08 10.65 -14.60
CA MET A 148 16.11 9.56 -14.44
C MET A 148 16.22 8.90 -13.06
N GLN A 149 17.43 8.69 -12.56
CA GLN A 149 17.68 8.09 -11.24
C GLN A 149 17.20 8.94 -10.06
N THR A 150 16.74 10.16 -10.28
CA THR A 150 16.18 11.00 -9.20
C THR A 150 14.73 10.67 -8.86
N HIS A 151 13.97 9.96 -9.73
CA HIS A 151 12.55 9.74 -9.52
C HIS A 151 12.19 9.01 -8.20
N PRO A 152 12.99 8.07 -7.65
CA PRO A 152 12.65 7.46 -6.38
C PRO A 152 12.63 8.48 -5.23
N ILE A 153 13.63 9.36 -5.19
CA ILE A 153 13.71 10.43 -4.18
C ILE A 153 12.59 11.46 -4.38
N LEU A 154 12.33 11.88 -5.62
CA LEU A 154 11.21 12.78 -5.92
C LEU A 154 9.87 12.15 -5.50
N GLY A 155 9.68 10.87 -5.74
CA GLY A 155 8.50 10.13 -5.30
C GLY A 155 8.34 10.16 -3.78
N GLY A 156 9.39 9.86 -3.02
CA GLY A 156 9.39 9.95 -1.57
C GLY A 156 9.03 11.36 -1.07
N GLN A 157 9.60 12.40 -1.69
CA GLN A 157 9.30 13.80 -1.35
C GLN A 157 7.82 14.17 -1.63
N MET A 158 7.25 13.68 -2.73
CA MET A 158 5.84 13.90 -3.07
C MET A 158 4.89 13.22 -2.07
N LEU A 159 5.25 12.06 -1.54
CA LEU A 159 4.43 11.32 -0.59
C LEU A 159 4.60 11.77 0.86
N ALA A 160 5.71 12.39 1.21
CA ALA A 160 6.04 12.79 2.59
C ALA A 160 4.97 13.64 3.30
N PRO A 161 4.25 14.59 2.65
CA PRO A 161 3.17 15.33 3.28
C PRO A 161 1.92 14.51 3.61
N ILE A 162 1.76 13.32 3.00
CA ILE A 162 0.55 12.50 3.10
C ILE A 162 0.73 11.43 4.18
N ARG A 163 0.17 11.66 5.37
CA ARG A 163 0.45 10.85 6.57
C ARG A 163 0.26 9.34 6.34
N PHE A 164 -0.81 8.92 5.71
CA PHE A 164 -1.10 7.49 5.51
C PHE A 164 -0.20 6.83 4.45
N LEU A 165 0.53 7.60 3.62
CA LEU A 165 1.48 7.10 2.63
C LEU A 165 2.94 7.09 3.11
N GLN A 166 3.26 7.70 4.25
CA GLN A 166 4.65 7.80 4.73
C GLN A 166 5.32 6.42 4.89
N ARG A 167 4.56 5.39 5.30
CA ARG A 167 5.08 4.02 5.42
C ARG A 167 5.34 3.36 4.07
N ALA A 168 4.79 3.87 2.96
CA ALA A 168 5.05 3.41 1.60
C ALA A 168 6.36 3.99 1.02
N ILE A 169 6.86 5.10 1.57
CA ILE A 169 8.05 5.80 1.07
C ILE A 169 9.27 4.89 0.94
N PRO A 170 9.59 4.00 1.90
CA PRO A 170 10.73 3.09 1.75
C PRO A 170 10.68 2.21 0.51
N ILE A 171 9.49 1.79 0.06
CA ILE A 171 9.34 1.04 -1.19
C ILE A 171 9.65 1.95 -2.37
N VAL A 172 9.03 3.14 -2.40
CA VAL A 172 9.18 4.13 -3.47
C VAL A 172 10.62 4.58 -3.63
N GLU A 173 11.34 4.83 -2.53
CA GLU A 173 12.73 5.30 -2.58
C GLU A 173 13.74 4.19 -2.89
N CYS A 174 13.42 2.92 -2.57
CA CYS A 174 14.41 1.84 -2.61
C CYS A 174 14.10 0.75 -3.66
N HIS A 175 13.07 0.91 -4.51
CA HIS A 175 12.70 -0.13 -5.47
C HIS A 175 13.75 -0.39 -6.57
N HIS A 176 14.70 0.51 -6.76
CA HIS A 176 15.84 0.36 -7.65
C HIS A 176 17.16 0.04 -6.95
N GLU A 177 17.12 -0.16 -5.62
CA GLU A 177 18.29 -0.70 -4.93
C GLU A 177 18.52 -2.16 -5.32
N ARG A 178 19.79 -2.58 -5.28
CA ARG A 178 20.22 -3.92 -5.68
C ARG A 178 20.89 -4.62 -4.52
N TRP A 179 20.67 -5.91 -4.40
CA TRP A 179 21.28 -6.72 -3.34
C TRP A 179 22.80 -6.55 -3.24
N ASP A 180 23.47 -6.40 -4.38
CA ASP A 180 24.93 -6.21 -4.47
C ASP A 180 25.41 -4.78 -4.12
N GLY A 181 24.51 -3.85 -3.84
CA GLY A 181 24.82 -2.44 -3.53
C GLY A 181 25.15 -1.58 -4.75
N LYS A 182 24.90 -2.08 -5.97
CA LYS A 182 25.12 -1.32 -7.22
C LYS A 182 23.84 -0.64 -7.73
N GLY A 183 22.79 -0.62 -6.88
CA GLY A 183 21.55 0.06 -7.16
C GLY A 183 21.61 1.57 -6.92
N TYR A 184 20.47 2.21 -6.97
CA TYR A 184 20.29 3.63 -6.70
C TYR A 184 18.97 3.84 -5.94
N PRO A 185 18.77 4.98 -5.27
CA PRO A 185 19.60 6.19 -5.24
C PRO A 185 20.68 6.18 -4.15
N ARG A 186 20.65 5.26 -3.19
CA ARG A 186 21.53 5.28 -2.01
C ARG A 186 22.65 4.24 -2.07
N GLY A 187 22.55 3.23 -2.93
CA GLY A 187 23.48 2.12 -3.02
C GLY A 187 23.42 1.19 -1.79
N LEU A 188 22.22 0.99 -1.24
CA LEU A 188 21.98 0.08 -0.12
C LEU A 188 22.30 -1.35 -0.54
N LYS A 189 22.82 -2.16 0.41
CA LYS A 189 23.25 -3.51 0.13
C LYS A 189 22.61 -4.52 1.08
N GLY A 190 22.18 -5.66 0.55
CA GLY A 190 21.64 -6.75 1.34
C GLY A 190 20.44 -6.30 2.19
N ASP A 191 20.52 -6.58 3.50
CA ASP A 191 19.46 -6.29 4.47
C ASP A 191 19.30 -4.79 4.80
N GLU A 192 20.19 -3.90 4.33
CA GLU A 192 19.99 -2.46 4.41
C GLU A 192 18.80 -2.02 3.55
N ILE A 193 18.47 -2.80 2.51
CA ILE A 193 17.31 -2.57 1.66
C ILE A 193 16.05 -3.00 2.41
N PRO A 194 15.03 -2.14 2.56
CA PRO A 194 13.77 -2.50 3.20
C PRO A 194 13.16 -3.76 2.58
N LEU A 195 12.73 -4.72 3.40
CA LEU A 195 12.19 -6.01 2.94
C LEU A 195 11.08 -5.84 1.89
N ALA A 196 10.19 -4.88 2.10
CA ALA A 196 9.12 -4.58 1.15
C ALA A 196 9.66 -4.15 -0.23
N ALA A 197 10.75 -3.39 -0.29
CA ALA A 197 11.40 -3.01 -1.55
C ALA A 197 12.09 -4.21 -2.21
N ARG A 198 12.70 -5.10 -1.43
CA ARG A 198 13.30 -6.36 -1.94
C ARG A 198 12.25 -7.27 -2.57
N ILE A 199 11.09 -7.43 -1.92
CA ILE A 199 9.96 -8.20 -2.47
C ILE A 199 9.47 -7.54 -3.77
N PHE A 200 9.32 -6.21 -3.76
CA PHE A 200 8.90 -5.47 -4.96
C PHE A 200 9.86 -5.70 -6.12
N SER A 201 11.17 -5.58 -5.91
CA SER A 201 12.17 -5.71 -6.97
C SER A 201 12.09 -7.06 -7.70
N VAL A 202 11.80 -8.16 -7.00
CA VAL A 202 11.59 -9.48 -7.61
C VAL A 202 10.36 -9.47 -8.51
N VAL A 203 9.25 -8.95 -8.00
CA VAL A 203 7.97 -8.94 -8.73
C VAL A 203 8.01 -8.00 -9.91
N ASP A 204 8.59 -6.81 -9.75
CA ASP A 204 8.76 -5.83 -10.82
C ASP A 204 9.64 -6.39 -11.95
N THR A 205 10.74 -7.05 -11.60
CA THR A 205 11.62 -7.71 -12.56
C THR A 205 10.88 -8.81 -13.31
N PHE A 206 10.09 -9.63 -12.61
CA PHE A 206 9.30 -10.70 -13.23
C PHE A 206 8.24 -10.14 -14.18
N ASP A 207 7.44 -9.17 -13.76
CA ASP A 207 6.41 -8.58 -14.61
C ASP A 207 7.02 -7.86 -15.82
N ALA A 208 8.15 -7.18 -15.61
CA ALA A 208 8.91 -6.59 -16.71
C ALA A 208 9.38 -7.63 -17.74
N MET A 209 9.75 -8.83 -17.31
CA MET A 209 10.20 -9.90 -18.20
C MET A 209 9.04 -10.61 -18.91
N THR A 210 7.91 -10.77 -18.24
CA THR A 210 6.72 -11.48 -18.76
C THR A 210 5.72 -10.57 -19.49
N SER A 211 6.04 -9.29 -19.65
CA SER A 211 5.25 -8.33 -20.43
C SER A 211 5.92 -7.98 -21.75
N ASP A 212 5.10 -7.83 -22.81
CA ASP A 212 5.59 -7.35 -24.11
C ASP A 212 6.07 -5.90 -23.98
N ARG A 213 7.24 -5.63 -24.54
CA ARG A 213 7.79 -4.26 -24.66
C ARG A 213 8.04 -3.94 -26.15
N PRO A 214 8.06 -2.66 -26.55
CA PRO A 214 8.21 -2.28 -27.96
C PRO A 214 9.41 -2.93 -28.67
N TYR A 215 10.42 -3.32 -27.89
CA TYR A 215 11.68 -3.87 -28.42
C TYR A 215 11.96 -5.30 -28.00
N ARG A 216 11.04 -5.94 -27.20
CA ARG A 216 11.25 -7.30 -26.69
C ARG A 216 9.91 -7.99 -26.43
N ARG A 217 9.76 -9.20 -26.95
CA ARG A 217 8.65 -10.08 -26.58
C ARG A 217 8.75 -10.54 -25.13
N ALA A 218 7.61 -10.80 -24.52
CA ALA A 218 7.52 -11.42 -23.20
C ALA A 218 8.24 -12.76 -23.18
N LEU A 219 8.97 -13.02 -22.09
CA LEU A 219 9.49 -14.34 -21.78
C LEU A 219 8.36 -15.24 -21.27
N SER A 220 8.51 -16.55 -21.42
CA SER A 220 7.67 -17.50 -20.70
C SER A 220 7.91 -17.38 -19.19
N VAL A 221 6.96 -17.87 -18.40
CA VAL A 221 7.08 -17.90 -16.94
C VAL A 221 8.35 -18.66 -16.50
N ASP A 222 8.62 -19.81 -17.12
CA ASP A 222 9.77 -20.63 -16.78
C ASP A 222 11.10 -19.94 -17.09
N GLU A 223 11.19 -19.25 -18.24
CA GLU A 223 12.37 -18.44 -18.58
C GLU A 223 12.55 -17.28 -17.60
N ALA A 224 11.48 -16.58 -17.25
CA ALA A 224 11.53 -15.47 -16.30
C ALA A 224 11.92 -15.92 -14.89
N VAL A 225 11.43 -17.08 -14.43
CA VAL A 225 11.81 -17.66 -13.14
C VAL A 225 13.29 -18.05 -13.14
N HIS A 226 13.78 -18.60 -14.25
CA HIS A 226 15.22 -18.92 -14.37
C HIS A 226 16.09 -17.65 -14.24
N GLU A 227 15.72 -16.58 -14.90
CA GLU A 227 16.43 -15.28 -14.82
C GLU A 227 16.36 -14.68 -13.40
N ILE A 228 15.21 -14.79 -12.72
CA ILE A 228 15.06 -14.35 -11.31
C ILE A 228 16.04 -15.09 -10.41
N LEU A 229 16.13 -16.42 -10.53
CA LEU A 229 17.07 -17.22 -9.75
C LEU A 229 18.53 -16.88 -10.07
N ALA A 230 18.86 -16.67 -11.36
CA ALA A 230 20.20 -16.26 -11.79
C ALA A 230 20.59 -14.86 -11.26
N ALA A 231 19.62 -13.96 -11.06
CA ALA A 231 19.83 -12.64 -10.49
C ALA A 231 19.95 -12.64 -8.95
N GLY A 232 19.61 -13.75 -8.29
CA GLY A 232 19.75 -13.91 -6.84
C GLY A 232 21.19 -13.69 -6.36
N GLY A 233 21.37 -12.94 -5.29
CA GLY A 233 22.68 -12.57 -4.74
C GLY A 233 23.41 -11.44 -5.47
N SER A 234 22.88 -11.00 -6.63
CA SER A 234 23.39 -9.84 -7.38
C SER A 234 22.38 -8.70 -7.42
N GLN A 235 21.41 -8.75 -8.32
CA GLN A 235 20.34 -7.75 -8.39
C GLN A 235 19.30 -7.96 -7.31
N LEU A 236 18.88 -9.21 -7.10
CA LEU A 236 17.77 -9.61 -6.26
C LEU A 236 18.26 -10.30 -4.97
N ASP A 237 17.42 -10.20 -3.94
CA ASP A 237 17.57 -10.98 -2.72
C ASP A 237 17.44 -12.47 -3.04
N PRO A 238 18.45 -13.31 -2.74
CA PRO A 238 18.43 -14.71 -3.12
C PRO A 238 17.32 -15.51 -2.42
N GLU A 239 17.01 -15.22 -1.15
CA GLU A 239 15.97 -15.93 -0.41
C GLU A 239 14.58 -15.60 -0.96
N ILE A 240 14.35 -14.32 -1.34
CA ILE A 240 13.08 -13.87 -1.93
C ILE A 240 12.96 -14.44 -3.36
N ALA A 241 14.05 -14.49 -4.13
CA ALA A 241 14.06 -15.09 -5.47
C ALA A 241 13.68 -16.58 -5.42
N GLU A 242 14.23 -17.35 -4.47
CA GLU A 242 13.90 -18.76 -4.26
C GLU A 242 12.43 -18.93 -3.82
N ALA A 243 11.96 -18.09 -2.89
CA ALA A 243 10.56 -18.11 -2.44
C ALA A 243 9.58 -17.82 -3.59
N PHE A 244 9.95 -16.89 -4.48
CA PHE A 244 9.14 -16.56 -5.67
C PHE A 244 9.13 -17.71 -6.68
N ALA A 245 10.26 -18.34 -6.96
CA ALA A 245 10.35 -19.52 -7.84
C ALA A 245 9.48 -20.68 -7.32
N ALA A 246 9.53 -20.95 -6.01
CA ALA A 246 8.67 -21.95 -5.37
C ALA A 246 7.18 -21.60 -5.51
N LEU A 247 6.82 -20.32 -5.34
CA LEU A 247 5.46 -19.85 -5.51
C LEU A 247 4.96 -20.04 -6.96
N CYS A 248 5.80 -19.76 -7.95
CA CYS A 248 5.48 -19.99 -9.36
C CYS A 248 5.28 -21.48 -9.67
N ALA A 249 6.13 -22.36 -9.13
CA ALA A 249 6.00 -23.81 -9.33
C ALA A 249 4.69 -24.38 -8.76
N GLU A 250 4.25 -23.90 -7.60
CA GLU A 250 2.98 -24.31 -6.97
C GLU A 250 1.74 -23.85 -7.76
N ARG A 251 1.86 -22.74 -8.49
CA ARG A 251 0.76 -22.09 -9.22
C ARG A 251 0.82 -22.33 -10.73
N SER A 252 1.59 -23.29 -11.20
CA SER A 252 1.74 -23.60 -12.62
C SER A 252 0.39 -23.73 -13.33
N GLY A 253 0.05 -22.75 -14.18
CA GLY A 253 -1.20 -22.67 -14.96
C GLY A 253 -2.29 -21.72 -14.43
N ALA A 254 -2.15 -21.11 -13.25
CA ALA A 254 -3.19 -20.27 -12.64
C ALA A 254 -2.88 -18.74 -12.65
N TRP A 255 -1.75 -18.32 -13.21
CA TRP A 255 -1.43 -16.91 -13.28
C TRP A 255 -2.10 -16.24 -14.50
N PRO A 256 -2.64 -15.03 -14.34
CA PRO A 256 -3.13 -14.28 -15.49
C PRO A 256 -1.94 -13.85 -16.36
N ILE A 257 -1.58 -14.70 -17.32
CA ILE A 257 -0.67 -14.32 -18.40
C ILE A 257 -1.43 -13.28 -19.22
N ALA A 258 -0.84 -12.11 -19.43
CA ALA A 258 -1.37 -11.13 -20.34
C ALA A 258 -1.28 -11.70 -21.78
N HIS A 259 -2.26 -12.47 -22.18
CA HIS A 259 -2.49 -12.68 -23.61
C HIS A 259 -2.84 -11.30 -24.17
N GLY A 260 -1.99 -10.83 -25.08
CA GLY A 260 -2.23 -9.59 -25.82
C GLY A 260 -3.68 -9.59 -26.29
N ASN A 261 -4.36 -8.49 -26.08
CA ASN A 261 -5.72 -8.26 -26.48
C ASN A 261 -5.79 -8.37 -28.01
N THR A 262 -6.05 -9.58 -28.53
CA THR A 262 -6.48 -9.79 -29.89
C THR A 262 -7.99 -9.77 -29.87
N ASP A 263 -8.61 -8.63 -29.66
CA ASP A 263 -9.99 -8.36 -30.06
C ASP A 263 -10.19 -6.84 -30.03
N VAL A 264 -9.87 -6.22 -31.16
CA VAL A 264 -10.46 -4.96 -31.59
C VAL A 264 -11.09 -5.28 -32.95
N ASP A 265 -12.35 -5.62 -32.89
CA ASP A 265 -13.30 -5.37 -33.97
C ASP A 265 -14.09 -4.10 -33.68
#